data_2817959ebaaab0c6894da37348db7593
#
_entry.id   2817959ebaaab0c6894da37348db7593
#
_cell.length_a   1.000
_cell.length_b   1.000
_cell.length_c   1.000
_cell.angle_alpha   90.00
_cell.angle_beta   90.00
_cell.angle_gamma   90.00
#
_symmetry.space_group_name_H-M   'P 1'
#
loop_
_entity.id
_entity.type
_entity.pdbx_description
1 polymer ?
#
loop_
_entity_poly.entity_id
_entity_poly.type
_entity_poly.pdbx_seq_one_letter_code
_entity_poly.pdbx_strand_id
1 'polypeptide(L)'
;MTIVEFLHPLKDKLLRDICLAAFYYVQRYESTDALTVETLRAALRRARILKVSTLNLADVLSKSAPYVDTIGKEGHRFLWALTTTGQQHVRTLVKLPAAEAEIENDVTALRQLLTKMVDPDTADYVDEAIKCLSINALRACVVFLWAGSVKTIRDSVMACGTSATNVAVLKHDPKARPVKTVDDLVYVKESTLLLVAQDVGVFDKNERGVLEDCLDLRNKCGHPGKYKAGPKKVSSFIEDIVGIVF
;
A
#
# COMPACT_ATOMS: atom_id res chain seq x y z
N MET A 1 3.20 1.16 -18.68
CA MET A 1 2.34 2.01 -19.58
C MET A 1 2.78 3.45 -19.44
N THR A 2 3.06 4.14 -20.54
CA THR A 2 3.44 5.56 -20.55
C THR A 2 2.21 6.46 -20.45
N ILE A 3 2.39 7.72 -19.99
CA ILE A 3 1.27 8.69 -19.95
C ILE A 3 0.67 8.95 -21.34
N VAL A 4 1.48 8.83 -22.41
CA VAL A 4 1.02 8.97 -23.78
C VAL A 4 0.05 7.85 -24.16
N GLU A 5 0.42 6.60 -23.83
CA GLU A 5 -0.43 5.42 -24.08
C GLU A 5 -1.72 5.49 -23.26
N PHE A 6 -1.62 5.91 -21.99
CA PHE A 6 -2.76 6.02 -21.09
C PHE A 6 -3.79 7.05 -21.56
N LEU A 7 -3.34 8.21 -22.03
CA LEU A 7 -4.24 9.29 -22.51
C LEU A 7 -4.64 9.15 -23.97
N HIS A 8 -4.01 8.26 -24.74
CA HIS A 8 -4.30 8.11 -26.16
C HIS A 8 -5.79 7.87 -26.49
N PRO A 9 -6.52 6.99 -25.72
CA PRO A 9 -7.95 6.75 -25.97
C PRO A 9 -8.86 7.96 -25.69
N LEU A 10 -8.34 8.98 -25.01
CA LEU A 10 -9.10 10.13 -24.54
C LEU A 10 -8.89 11.40 -25.38
N LYS A 11 -8.17 11.33 -26.50
CA LYS A 11 -7.79 12.50 -27.30
C LYS A 11 -8.99 13.34 -27.74
N ASP A 12 -10.13 12.70 -28.03
CA ASP A 12 -11.35 13.33 -28.47
C ASP A 12 -12.38 13.59 -27.36
N LYS A 13 -11.98 13.39 -26.11
CA LYS A 13 -12.84 13.65 -24.95
C LYS A 13 -12.75 15.10 -24.49
N LEU A 14 -13.63 15.48 -23.56
CA LEU A 14 -13.63 16.80 -22.96
C LEU A 14 -12.29 17.08 -22.27
N LEU A 15 -11.82 18.32 -22.35
CA LEU A 15 -10.57 18.74 -21.69
C LEU A 15 -10.54 18.37 -20.21
N ARG A 16 -11.67 18.51 -19.54
CA ARG A 16 -11.84 18.07 -18.14
C ARG A 16 -11.43 16.60 -17.97
N ASP A 17 -11.97 15.71 -18.78
CA ASP A 17 -11.74 14.27 -18.69
C ASP A 17 -10.28 13.91 -18.99
N ILE A 18 -9.64 14.61 -19.93
CA ILE A 18 -8.20 14.49 -20.20
C ILE A 18 -7.38 14.94 -18.99
N CYS A 19 -7.75 16.06 -18.35
CA CYS A 19 -7.08 16.56 -17.15
C CYS A 19 -7.23 15.58 -15.99
N LEU A 20 -8.44 15.07 -15.74
CA LEU A 20 -8.71 14.08 -14.68
C LEU A 20 -7.92 12.80 -14.92
N ALA A 21 -7.85 12.31 -16.16
CA ALA A 21 -7.08 11.12 -16.50
C ALA A 21 -5.55 11.34 -16.36
N ALA A 22 -5.03 12.52 -16.72
CA ALA A 22 -3.64 12.86 -16.47
C ALA A 22 -3.33 12.93 -14.98
N PHE A 23 -4.25 13.49 -14.21
CA PHE A 23 -4.18 13.54 -12.75
C PHE A 23 -4.11 12.14 -12.14
N TYR A 24 -5.06 11.28 -12.53
CA TYR A 24 -5.11 9.88 -12.13
C TYR A 24 -3.82 9.12 -12.45
N TYR A 25 -3.26 9.34 -13.66
CA TYR A 25 -2.00 8.72 -14.07
C TYR A 25 -0.85 9.10 -13.13
N VAL A 26 -0.70 10.38 -12.81
CA VAL A 26 0.38 10.85 -11.93
C VAL A 26 0.21 10.32 -10.51
N GLN A 27 -1.01 10.36 -9.95
CA GLN A 27 -1.28 9.79 -8.64
C GLN A 27 -0.94 8.30 -8.57
N ARG A 28 -1.32 7.55 -9.59
CA ARG A 28 -1.18 6.10 -9.59
C ARG A 28 0.23 5.62 -9.91
N TYR A 29 0.85 6.16 -10.96
CA TYR A 29 2.08 5.63 -11.53
C TYR A 29 3.33 6.44 -11.11
N GLU A 30 3.16 7.64 -10.56
CA GLU A 30 4.26 8.50 -10.13
C GLU A 30 4.21 8.77 -8.61
N SER A 31 3.36 8.06 -7.87
CA SER A 31 3.28 8.04 -6.40
C SER A 31 3.13 9.43 -5.76
N THR A 32 2.28 10.27 -6.34
CA THR A 32 2.04 11.63 -5.87
C THR A 32 0.57 11.80 -5.50
N ASP A 33 0.26 11.99 -4.22
CA ASP A 33 -1.13 12.04 -3.74
C ASP A 33 -1.89 13.31 -4.12
N ALA A 34 -1.17 14.41 -4.33
CA ALA A 34 -1.72 15.69 -4.71
C ALA A 34 -0.87 16.38 -5.76
N LEU A 35 -1.51 17.19 -6.61
CA LEU A 35 -0.84 17.91 -7.68
C LEU A 35 -1.10 19.41 -7.58
N THR A 36 -0.07 20.18 -7.93
CA THR A 36 -0.25 21.58 -8.31
C THR A 36 -0.70 21.68 -9.77
N VAL A 37 -1.19 22.84 -10.16
CA VAL A 37 -1.53 23.13 -11.57
C VAL A 37 -0.30 22.98 -12.47
N GLU A 38 0.90 23.33 -11.98
CA GLU A 38 2.15 23.20 -12.72
C GLU A 38 2.54 21.74 -12.95
N THR A 39 2.40 20.89 -11.93
CA THR A 39 2.68 19.46 -12.06
C THR A 39 1.71 18.81 -13.06
N LEU A 40 0.42 19.15 -12.99
CA LEU A 40 -0.57 18.69 -13.98
C LEU A 40 -0.23 19.18 -15.39
N ARG A 41 0.18 20.45 -15.52
CA ARG A 41 0.60 21.02 -16.80
C ARG A 41 1.81 20.29 -17.39
N ALA A 42 2.79 19.94 -16.56
CA ALA A 42 3.96 19.16 -16.96
C ALA A 42 3.54 17.75 -17.44
N ALA A 43 2.62 17.10 -16.73
CA ALA A 43 2.09 15.79 -17.12
C ALA A 43 1.38 15.83 -18.49
N LEU A 44 0.52 16.82 -18.72
CA LEU A 44 -0.16 17.03 -20.00
C LEU A 44 0.80 17.32 -21.17
N ARG A 45 1.91 18.05 -20.91
CA ARG A 45 2.98 18.28 -21.91
C ARG A 45 3.68 16.96 -22.26
N ARG A 46 4.04 16.14 -21.26
CA ARG A 46 4.61 14.80 -21.48
C ARG A 46 3.67 13.90 -22.27
N ALA A 47 2.37 14.03 -22.05
CA ALA A 47 1.33 13.33 -22.80
C ALA A 47 1.11 13.87 -24.23
N ARG A 48 1.86 14.91 -24.65
CA ARG A 48 1.75 15.57 -25.97
C ARG A 48 0.37 16.17 -26.26
N ILE A 49 -0.32 16.64 -25.22
CA ILE A 49 -1.59 17.35 -25.39
C ILE A 49 -1.30 18.74 -25.97
N LEU A 50 -2.01 19.11 -27.05
CA LEU A 50 -1.78 20.37 -27.74
C LEU A 50 -2.27 21.57 -26.93
N LYS A 51 -1.60 22.72 -27.12
CA LYS A 51 -1.97 24.02 -26.54
C LYS A 51 -2.05 24.07 -25.02
N VAL A 52 -1.39 23.14 -24.30
CA VAL A 52 -1.41 23.07 -22.81
C VAL A 52 -0.97 24.39 -22.15
N SER A 53 -0.06 25.14 -22.79
CA SER A 53 0.45 26.43 -22.27
C SER A 53 -0.63 27.51 -22.17
N THR A 54 -1.65 27.46 -23.02
CA THR A 54 -2.74 28.45 -23.07
C THR A 54 -3.97 28.05 -22.25
N LEU A 55 -3.99 26.83 -21.68
CA LEU A 55 -5.11 26.33 -20.89
C LEU A 55 -5.12 26.91 -19.48
N ASN A 56 -6.26 27.41 -19.04
CA ASN A 56 -6.49 27.75 -17.64
C ASN A 56 -6.87 26.49 -16.85
N LEU A 57 -5.85 25.70 -16.46
CA LEU A 57 -6.06 24.45 -15.75
C LEU A 57 -6.65 24.65 -14.35
N ALA A 58 -6.38 25.79 -13.69
CA ALA A 58 -6.98 26.11 -12.40
C ALA A 58 -8.50 26.23 -12.52
N ASP A 59 -8.99 26.92 -13.57
CA ASP A 59 -10.43 27.05 -13.85
C ASP A 59 -11.05 25.69 -14.20
N VAL A 60 -10.35 24.86 -14.99
CA VAL A 60 -10.82 23.50 -15.29
C VAL A 60 -10.97 22.68 -14.00
N LEU A 61 -9.98 22.68 -13.11
CA LEU A 61 -10.05 21.93 -11.86
C LEU A 61 -11.15 22.45 -10.94
N SER A 62 -11.26 23.77 -10.76
CA SER A 62 -12.29 24.38 -9.87
C SER A 62 -13.73 24.08 -10.33
N LYS A 63 -13.93 23.87 -11.63
CA LYS A 63 -15.22 23.50 -12.24
C LYS A 63 -15.41 21.98 -12.36
N SER A 64 -14.48 21.19 -11.85
CA SER A 64 -14.53 19.73 -11.98
C SER A 64 -15.10 19.02 -10.74
N ALA A 65 -15.76 19.74 -9.82
CA ALA A 65 -16.52 19.09 -8.76
C ALA A 65 -17.61 18.18 -9.36
N PRO A 66 -17.86 16.98 -8.79
CA PRO A 66 -17.31 16.42 -7.55
C PRO A 66 -16.05 15.56 -7.75
N TYR A 67 -15.35 15.67 -8.88
CA TYR A 67 -14.25 14.76 -9.26
C TYR A 67 -12.89 15.13 -8.63
N VAL A 68 -12.70 16.40 -8.28
CA VAL A 68 -11.48 16.89 -7.62
C VAL A 68 -11.82 17.77 -6.44
N ASP A 69 -10.91 17.80 -5.47
CA ASP A 69 -10.98 18.72 -4.32
C ASP A 69 -9.59 19.27 -4.00
N THR A 70 -9.54 20.34 -3.20
CA THR A 70 -8.32 20.92 -2.67
C THR A 70 -8.03 20.33 -1.30
N ILE A 71 -6.84 19.74 -1.14
CA ILE A 71 -6.43 19.11 0.13
C ILE A 71 -5.42 19.95 0.93
N GLY A 72 -5.03 21.10 0.41
CA GLY A 72 -4.08 21.99 1.06
C GLY A 72 -3.44 23.00 0.13
N LYS A 73 -2.30 23.55 0.55
CA LYS A 73 -1.48 24.48 -0.24
C LYS A 73 0.00 24.17 -0.08
N GLU A 74 0.74 24.34 -1.15
CA GLU A 74 2.21 24.39 -1.16
C GLU A 74 2.61 25.84 -1.47
N GLY A 75 3.01 26.59 -0.42
CA GLY A 75 3.17 28.03 -0.51
C GLY A 75 1.87 28.72 -0.89
N HIS A 76 1.84 29.41 -2.05
CA HIS A 76 0.66 30.08 -2.56
C HIS A 76 -0.18 29.22 -3.53
N ARG A 77 0.23 27.97 -3.81
CA ARG A 77 -0.40 27.08 -4.81
C ARG A 77 -1.32 26.10 -4.13
N PHE A 78 -2.53 25.95 -4.65
CA PHE A 78 -3.45 24.91 -4.20
C PHE A 78 -2.92 23.52 -4.58
N LEU A 79 -3.01 22.60 -3.64
CA LEU A 79 -2.81 21.18 -3.84
C LEU A 79 -4.17 20.54 -4.11
N TRP A 80 -4.30 19.92 -5.25
CA TRP A 80 -5.51 19.26 -5.71
C TRP A 80 -5.37 17.74 -5.58
N ALA A 81 -6.46 17.05 -5.31
CA ALA A 81 -6.54 15.59 -5.32
C ALA A 81 -7.81 15.11 -6.03
N LEU A 82 -7.75 13.95 -6.66
CA LEU A 82 -8.96 13.29 -7.14
C LEU A 82 -9.75 12.76 -5.95
N THR A 83 -11.07 13.00 -5.98
CA THR A 83 -12.00 12.33 -5.07
C THR A 83 -12.19 10.87 -5.49
N THR A 84 -12.77 10.04 -4.61
CA THR A 84 -13.17 8.65 -4.98
C THR A 84 -14.08 8.64 -6.22
N THR A 85 -15.00 9.61 -6.31
CA THR A 85 -15.88 9.78 -7.50
C THR A 85 -15.06 10.10 -8.75
N GLY A 86 -14.03 10.95 -8.63
CA GLY A 86 -13.12 11.29 -9.72
C GLY A 86 -12.31 10.09 -10.21
N GLN A 87 -11.78 9.30 -9.29
CA GLN A 87 -11.06 8.07 -9.61
C GLN A 87 -11.96 7.07 -10.34
N GLN A 88 -13.18 6.83 -9.85
CA GLN A 88 -14.15 5.95 -10.50
C GLN A 88 -14.54 6.44 -11.90
N HIS A 89 -14.74 7.76 -12.06
CA HIS A 89 -15.04 8.37 -13.36
C HIS A 89 -13.91 8.09 -14.36
N VAL A 90 -12.65 8.34 -14.00
CA VAL A 90 -11.50 8.06 -14.87
C VAL A 90 -11.38 6.58 -15.21
N ARG A 91 -11.55 5.69 -14.22
CA ARG A 91 -11.53 4.23 -14.47
C ARG A 91 -12.54 3.81 -15.52
N THR A 92 -13.75 4.38 -15.46
CA THR A 92 -14.80 4.12 -16.44
C THR A 92 -14.40 4.66 -17.84
N LEU A 93 -13.81 5.85 -17.89
CA LEU A 93 -13.36 6.47 -19.15
C LEU A 93 -12.29 5.65 -19.86
N VAL A 94 -11.28 5.17 -19.11
CA VAL A 94 -10.14 4.40 -19.65
C VAL A 94 -10.40 2.89 -19.67
N LYS A 95 -11.57 2.45 -19.18
CA LYS A 95 -11.99 1.03 -19.11
C LYS A 95 -10.98 0.16 -18.36
N LEU A 96 -10.48 0.64 -17.21
CA LEU A 96 -9.57 -0.15 -16.38
C LEU A 96 -10.27 -1.38 -15.78
N PRO A 97 -9.55 -2.52 -15.65
CA PRO A 97 -10.09 -3.73 -15.02
C PRO A 97 -10.50 -3.50 -13.56
N ALA A 98 -11.55 -4.18 -13.09
CA ALA A 98 -12.02 -4.10 -11.70
C ALA A 98 -10.94 -4.49 -10.67
N ALA A 99 -10.06 -5.43 -11.02
CA ALA A 99 -8.94 -5.84 -10.15
C ALA A 99 -7.94 -4.69 -9.85
N GLU A 100 -7.84 -3.68 -10.72
CA GLU A 100 -7.00 -2.52 -10.47
C GLU A 100 -7.61 -1.57 -9.43
N ALA A 101 -8.94 -1.60 -9.26
CA ALA A 101 -9.63 -0.82 -8.24
C ALA A 101 -9.31 -1.31 -6.81
N GLU A 102 -9.25 -2.63 -6.63
CA GLU A 102 -8.86 -3.24 -5.35
C GLU A 102 -7.44 -2.83 -4.98
N ILE A 103 -6.49 -2.98 -5.91
CA ILE A 103 -5.09 -2.57 -5.71
C ILE A 103 -4.96 -1.10 -5.29
N GLU A 104 -5.73 -0.20 -5.88
CA GLU A 104 -5.68 1.23 -5.53
C GLU A 104 -6.20 1.52 -4.13
N ASN A 105 -7.27 0.82 -3.72
CA ASN A 105 -7.79 0.95 -2.37
C ASN A 105 -6.76 0.45 -1.35
N ASP A 106 -6.11 -0.68 -1.63
CA ASP A 106 -5.08 -1.27 -0.79
C ASP A 106 -3.84 -0.36 -0.68
N VAL A 107 -3.39 0.23 -1.80
CA VAL A 107 -2.31 1.23 -1.82
C VAL A 107 -2.67 2.43 -0.95
N THR A 108 -3.90 2.91 -1.04
CA THR A 108 -4.37 4.05 -0.24
C THR A 108 -4.40 3.70 1.25
N ALA A 109 -4.92 2.52 1.61
CA ALA A 109 -4.96 2.05 3.00
C ALA A 109 -3.55 1.92 3.60
N LEU A 110 -2.62 1.29 2.86
CA LEU A 110 -1.23 1.15 3.31
C LEU A 110 -0.50 2.49 3.43
N ARG A 111 -0.77 3.47 2.55
CA ARG A 111 -0.19 4.82 2.69
C ARG A 111 -0.71 5.54 3.92
N GLN A 112 -1.99 5.42 4.23
CA GLN A 112 -2.56 5.99 5.46
C GLN A 112 -1.94 5.34 6.71
N LEU A 113 -1.72 4.03 6.68
CA LEU A 113 -1.02 3.32 7.73
C LEU A 113 0.41 3.83 7.89
N LEU A 114 1.16 3.98 6.79
CA LEU A 114 2.54 4.47 6.78
C LEU A 114 2.69 5.82 7.49
N THR A 115 1.72 6.73 7.34
CA THR A 115 1.76 8.04 8.02
C THR A 115 1.67 7.97 9.54
N LYS A 116 1.23 6.84 10.10
CA LYS A 116 1.06 6.60 11.54
C LYS A 116 2.21 5.78 12.14
N MET A 117 3.07 5.21 11.30
CA MET A 117 4.17 4.37 11.77
C MET A 117 5.28 5.22 12.40
N VAL A 118 5.74 4.77 13.57
CA VAL A 118 6.81 5.43 14.32
C VAL A 118 8.15 4.73 14.08
N ASP A 119 8.13 3.41 13.93
CA ASP A 119 9.34 2.62 13.69
C ASP A 119 9.80 2.75 12.23
N PRO A 120 11.01 3.31 11.96
CA PRO A 120 11.47 3.57 10.60
C PRO A 120 11.70 2.29 9.80
N ASP A 121 12.20 1.22 10.42
CA ASP A 121 12.48 -0.03 9.71
C ASP A 121 11.18 -0.70 9.23
N THR A 122 10.15 -0.70 10.08
CA THR A 122 8.81 -1.20 9.69
C THR A 122 8.21 -0.33 8.59
N ALA A 123 8.36 1.01 8.71
CA ALA A 123 7.89 1.94 7.70
C ALA A 123 8.54 1.70 6.33
N ASP A 124 9.84 1.41 6.28
CA ASP A 124 10.55 1.10 5.04
C ASP A 124 10.00 -0.16 4.36
N TYR A 125 9.74 -1.24 5.12
CA TYR A 125 9.12 -2.46 4.57
C TYR A 125 7.71 -2.21 4.02
N VAL A 126 6.91 -1.40 4.70
CA VAL A 126 5.56 -1.06 4.24
C VAL A 126 5.62 -0.18 2.99
N ASP A 127 6.54 0.78 2.91
CA ASP A 127 6.75 1.61 1.71
C ASP A 127 7.22 0.77 0.50
N GLU A 128 8.11 -0.19 0.71
CA GLU A 128 8.50 -1.15 -0.34
C GLU A 128 7.32 -2.02 -0.79
N ALA A 129 6.47 -2.47 0.14
CA ALA A 129 5.25 -3.20 -0.19
C ALA A 129 4.29 -2.34 -1.05
N ILE A 130 4.12 -1.06 -0.71
CA ILE A 130 3.32 -0.10 -1.48
C ILE A 130 3.88 0.07 -2.90
N LYS A 131 5.19 0.26 -3.05
CA LYS A 131 5.85 0.36 -4.35
C LYS A 131 5.61 -0.89 -5.20
N CYS A 132 5.79 -2.08 -4.61
CA CYS A 132 5.53 -3.35 -5.27
C CYS A 132 4.07 -3.51 -5.70
N LEU A 133 3.13 -3.15 -4.82
CA LEU A 133 1.69 -3.23 -5.10
C LEU A 133 1.31 -2.28 -6.25
N SER A 134 1.84 -1.05 -6.24
CA SER A 134 1.56 -0.03 -7.25
C SER A 134 1.95 -0.45 -8.68
N ILE A 135 2.96 -1.33 -8.82
CA ILE A 135 3.37 -1.88 -10.12
C ILE A 135 2.84 -3.29 -10.35
N ASN A 136 1.87 -3.74 -9.55
CA ASN A 136 1.27 -5.09 -9.61
C ASN A 136 2.28 -6.24 -9.40
N ALA A 137 3.36 -5.98 -8.63
CA ALA A 137 4.32 -7.00 -8.19
C ALA A 137 3.80 -7.71 -6.92
N LEU A 138 2.68 -8.40 -7.04
CA LEU A 138 1.86 -8.91 -5.94
C LEU A 138 2.62 -9.84 -4.97
N ARG A 139 3.47 -10.74 -5.48
CA ARG A 139 4.26 -11.63 -4.62
C ARG A 139 5.26 -10.87 -3.76
N ALA A 140 5.92 -9.87 -4.35
CA ALA A 140 6.88 -9.03 -3.63
C ALA A 140 6.17 -8.19 -2.55
N CYS A 141 5.00 -7.61 -2.86
CA CYS A 141 4.17 -6.91 -1.88
C CYS A 141 3.88 -7.80 -0.64
N VAL A 142 3.42 -9.04 -0.84
CA VAL A 142 3.14 -9.97 0.27
C VAL A 142 4.40 -10.23 1.11
N VAL A 143 5.56 -10.41 0.48
CA VAL A 143 6.81 -10.70 1.20
C VAL A 143 7.28 -9.49 2.03
N PHE A 144 7.26 -8.29 1.46
CA PHE A 144 7.69 -7.08 2.16
C PHE A 144 6.74 -6.68 3.28
N LEU A 145 5.43 -6.71 3.04
CA LEU A 145 4.45 -6.38 4.08
C LEU A 145 4.53 -7.37 5.25
N TRP A 146 4.72 -8.66 4.97
CA TRP A 146 4.94 -9.65 6.02
C TRP A 146 6.23 -9.40 6.81
N ALA A 147 7.32 -9.01 6.17
CA ALA A 147 8.59 -8.72 6.85
C ALA A 147 8.43 -7.58 7.88
N GLY A 148 7.76 -6.47 7.49
CA GLY A 148 7.43 -5.38 8.42
C GLY A 148 6.51 -5.85 9.55
N SER A 149 5.51 -6.69 9.24
CA SER A 149 4.60 -7.25 10.25
C SER A 149 5.32 -8.12 11.27
N VAL A 150 6.24 -8.99 10.84
CA VAL A 150 7.04 -9.83 11.75
C VAL A 150 7.88 -8.97 12.70
N LYS A 151 8.43 -7.85 12.23
CA LYS A 151 9.16 -6.93 13.11
C LYS A 151 8.23 -6.36 14.17
N THR A 152 7.07 -5.85 13.79
CA THR A 152 6.06 -5.32 14.75
C THR A 152 5.61 -6.39 15.75
N ILE A 153 5.39 -7.63 15.29
CA ILE A 153 5.03 -8.74 16.19
C ILE A 153 6.14 -9.03 17.20
N ARG A 154 7.41 -9.04 16.79
CA ARG A 154 8.56 -9.23 17.69
C ARG A 154 8.64 -8.14 18.75
N ASP A 155 8.46 -6.89 18.35
CA ASP A 155 8.45 -5.74 19.25
C ASP A 155 7.32 -5.86 20.27
N SER A 156 6.11 -6.22 19.83
CA SER A 156 4.94 -6.43 20.70
C SER A 156 5.14 -7.58 21.69
N VAL A 157 5.71 -8.69 21.23
CA VAL A 157 6.04 -9.84 22.10
C VAL A 157 7.06 -9.45 23.16
N MET A 158 8.11 -8.71 22.81
CA MET A 158 9.12 -8.25 23.78
C MET A 158 8.57 -7.22 24.76
N ALA A 159 7.61 -6.40 24.34
CA ALA A 159 6.93 -5.44 25.20
C ALA A 159 6.13 -6.14 26.35
N CYS A 160 5.71 -7.39 26.15
CA CYS A 160 5.08 -8.21 27.19
C CYS A 160 6.07 -8.68 28.28
N GLY A 161 7.36 -8.45 28.08
CA GLY A 161 8.43 -8.74 29.05
C GLY A 161 9.24 -9.98 28.70
N THR A 162 10.56 -9.86 28.87
CA THR A 162 11.56 -10.90 28.51
C THR A 162 11.30 -12.25 29.20
N SER A 163 10.84 -12.23 30.48
CA SER A 163 10.55 -13.46 31.20
C SER A 163 9.37 -14.22 30.61
N ALA A 164 8.25 -13.54 30.37
CA ALA A 164 7.05 -14.13 29.74
C ALA A 164 7.37 -14.66 28.33
N THR A 165 8.11 -13.88 27.54
CA THR A 165 8.57 -14.28 26.22
C THR A 165 9.39 -15.57 26.26
N ASN A 166 10.38 -15.68 27.16
CA ASN A 166 11.21 -16.88 27.28
C ASN A 166 10.40 -18.11 27.68
N VAL A 167 9.46 -17.98 28.63
CA VAL A 167 8.57 -19.08 29.01
C VAL A 167 7.76 -19.57 27.84
N ALA A 168 7.17 -18.65 27.08
CA ALA A 168 6.38 -18.98 25.89
C ALA A 168 7.23 -19.61 24.78
N VAL A 169 8.43 -19.07 24.51
CA VAL A 169 9.36 -19.62 23.51
C VAL A 169 9.75 -21.06 23.86
N LEU A 170 10.17 -21.31 25.10
CA LEU A 170 10.59 -22.65 25.55
C LEU A 170 9.44 -23.66 25.56
N LYS A 171 8.20 -23.23 25.74
CA LYS A 171 7.01 -24.09 25.61
C LYS A 171 6.88 -24.69 24.20
N HIS A 172 7.21 -23.93 23.16
CA HIS A 172 7.05 -24.32 21.75
C HIS A 172 8.36 -24.77 21.09
N ASP A 173 9.50 -24.31 21.61
CA ASP A 173 10.84 -24.75 21.18
C ASP A 173 11.73 -24.95 22.41
N PRO A 174 11.73 -26.15 23.02
CA PRO A 174 12.53 -26.44 24.21
C PRO A 174 14.06 -26.31 24.04
N LYS A 175 14.53 -26.18 22.80
CA LYS A 175 15.95 -25.99 22.46
C LYS A 175 16.29 -24.56 22.06
N ALA A 176 15.33 -23.65 22.12
CA ALA A 176 15.55 -22.25 21.78
C ALA A 176 16.61 -21.61 22.69
N ARG A 177 17.36 -20.69 22.13
CA ARG A 177 18.28 -19.86 22.89
C ARG A 177 17.50 -18.87 23.74
N PRO A 178 18.04 -18.46 24.89
CA PRO A 178 17.42 -17.41 25.70
C PRO A 178 17.28 -16.11 24.88
N VAL A 179 16.09 -15.55 24.90
CA VAL A 179 15.76 -14.24 24.30
C VAL A 179 16.08 -13.17 25.32
N LYS A 180 16.95 -12.23 24.98
CA LYS A 180 17.33 -11.07 25.80
C LYS A 180 16.89 -9.75 25.17
N THR A 181 16.92 -9.70 23.84
CA THR A 181 16.57 -8.54 23.02
C THR A 181 15.59 -8.94 21.93
N VAL A 182 14.98 -7.96 21.26
CA VAL A 182 14.11 -8.20 20.08
C VAL A 182 14.85 -8.96 18.99
N ASP A 183 16.15 -8.66 18.79
CA ASP A 183 16.97 -9.30 17.75
C ASP A 183 17.14 -10.81 17.98
N ASP A 184 17.10 -11.28 19.20
CA ASP A 184 17.17 -12.72 19.49
C ASP A 184 15.96 -13.48 18.94
N LEU A 185 14.80 -12.81 18.78
CA LEU A 185 13.60 -13.40 18.17
C LEU A 185 13.74 -13.69 16.67
N VAL A 186 14.78 -13.18 16.01
CA VAL A 186 15.09 -13.53 14.61
C VAL A 186 15.39 -15.03 14.45
N TYR A 187 15.92 -15.66 15.50
CA TYR A 187 16.21 -17.10 15.51
C TYR A 187 15.00 -17.98 15.81
N VAL A 188 13.89 -17.40 16.24
CA VAL A 188 12.61 -18.10 16.45
C VAL A 188 11.88 -18.20 15.11
N LYS A 189 11.44 -19.41 14.74
CA LYS A 189 10.66 -19.61 13.51
C LYS A 189 9.39 -18.76 13.53
N GLU A 190 9.00 -18.18 12.42
CA GLU A 190 7.82 -17.32 12.32
C GLU A 190 6.54 -18.03 12.81
N SER A 191 6.36 -19.31 12.48
CA SER A 191 5.22 -20.10 13.00
C SER A 191 5.25 -20.26 14.51
N THR A 192 6.43 -20.42 15.12
CA THR A 192 6.59 -20.46 16.57
C THR A 192 6.36 -19.08 17.19
N LEU A 193 6.81 -18.00 16.54
CA LEU A 193 6.57 -16.63 16.99
C LEU A 193 5.07 -16.30 17.11
N LEU A 194 4.24 -16.77 16.19
CA LEU A 194 2.79 -16.59 16.27
C LEU A 194 2.17 -17.30 17.48
N LEU A 195 2.66 -18.50 17.82
CA LEU A 195 2.24 -19.22 19.02
C LEU A 195 2.69 -18.50 20.30
N VAL A 196 3.92 -17.99 20.29
CA VAL A 196 4.46 -17.19 21.41
C VAL A 196 3.63 -15.93 21.61
N ALA A 197 3.33 -15.21 20.52
CA ALA A 197 2.53 -13.99 20.55
C ALA A 197 1.12 -14.24 21.14
N GLN A 198 0.49 -15.37 20.81
CA GLN A 198 -0.77 -15.76 21.44
C GLN A 198 -0.59 -16.06 22.93
N ASP A 199 0.44 -16.81 23.32
CA ASP A 199 0.66 -17.20 24.73
C ASP A 199 0.95 -15.98 25.63
N VAL A 200 1.61 -14.95 25.10
CA VAL A 200 1.86 -13.70 25.85
C VAL A 200 0.74 -12.67 25.72
N GLY A 201 -0.34 -12.97 24.97
CA GLY A 201 -1.55 -12.16 24.88
C GLY A 201 -1.48 -11.02 23.88
N VAL A 202 -0.56 -11.05 22.91
CA VAL A 202 -0.51 -10.09 21.78
C VAL A 202 -1.67 -10.35 20.81
N PHE A 203 -1.98 -11.61 20.54
CA PHE A 203 -3.09 -12.04 19.69
C PHE A 203 -3.99 -13.04 20.40
N ASP A 204 -5.26 -13.07 20.00
CA ASP A 204 -6.14 -14.16 20.37
C ASP A 204 -5.94 -15.39 19.46
N LYS A 205 -6.67 -16.47 19.72
CA LYS A 205 -6.58 -17.71 18.94
C LYS A 205 -7.05 -17.54 17.49
N ASN A 206 -8.05 -16.68 17.26
CA ASN A 206 -8.61 -16.48 15.91
C ASN A 206 -7.65 -15.62 15.08
N GLU A 207 -7.15 -14.52 15.66
CA GLU A 207 -6.15 -13.64 15.03
C GLU A 207 -4.90 -14.42 14.65
N ARG A 208 -4.38 -15.26 15.57
CA ARG A 208 -3.27 -16.16 15.26
C ARG A 208 -3.58 -17.07 14.08
N GLY A 209 -4.78 -17.66 14.01
CA GLY A 209 -5.20 -18.52 12.90
C GLY A 209 -5.17 -17.79 11.55
N VAL A 210 -5.66 -16.55 11.50
CA VAL A 210 -5.60 -15.69 10.31
C VAL A 210 -4.15 -15.39 9.93
N LEU A 211 -3.29 -15.08 10.91
CA LEU A 211 -1.87 -14.81 10.65
C LEU A 211 -1.10 -16.06 10.19
N GLU A 212 -1.50 -17.27 10.59
CA GLU A 212 -0.96 -18.52 10.05
C GLU A 212 -1.28 -18.68 8.56
N ASP A 213 -2.50 -18.34 8.13
CA ASP A 213 -2.89 -18.31 6.71
C ASP A 213 -2.10 -17.24 5.93
N CYS A 214 -1.84 -16.10 6.56
CA CYS A 214 -0.99 -15.05 6.00
C CYS A 214 0.47 -15.53 5.81
N LEU A 215 1.03 -16.21 6.80
CA LEU A 215 2.36 -16.82 6.72
C LEU A 215 2.44 -17.86 5.61
N ASP A 216 1.43 -18.68 5.46
CA ASP A 216 1.30 -19.67 4.37
C ASP A 216 1.30 -19.01 2.99
N LEU A 217 0.56 -17.92 2.84
CA LEU A 217 0.55 -17.15 1.59
C LEU A 217 1.92 -16.55 1.31
N ARG A 218 2.54 -15.94 2.32
CA ARG A 218 3.90 -15.39 2.20
C ARG A 218 4.90 -16.47 1.78
N ASN A 219 4.86 -17.65 2.38
CA ASN A 219 5.75 -18.75 2.02
C ASN A 219 5.53 -19.18 0.56
N LYS A 220 4.29 -19.30 0.10
CA LYS A 220 3.98 -19.57 -1.32
C LYS A 220 4.48 -18.47 -2.27
N CYS A 221 4.48 -17.21 -1.82
CA CYS A 221 4.98 -16.07 -2.60
C CYS A 221 6.50 -15.97 -2.61
N GLY A 222 7.17 -16.29 -1.49
CA GLY A 222 8.61 -16.16 -1.30
C GLY A 222 9.44 -17.29 -1.90
N HIS A 223 8.85 -18.49 -2.09
CA HIS A 223 9.58 -19.61 -2.67
C HIS A 223 9.39 -19.69 -4.19
N PRO A 224 10.44 -20.11 -4.93
CA PRO A 224 10.33 -20.37 -6.36
C PRO A 224 9.26 -21.46 -6.63
N GLY A 225 8.27 -21.13 -7.45
CA GLY A 225 7.19 -22.05 -7.75
C GLY A 225 6.22 -21.52 -8.80
N LYS A 226 5.25 -22.37 -9.18
CA LYS A 226 4.19 -22.00 -10.15
C LYS A 226 3.09 -21.14 -9.54
N TYR A 227 3.05 -20.97 -8.22
CA TYR A 227 2.01 -20.22 -7.54
C TYR A 227 2.10 -18.73 -7.88
N LYS A 228 0.96 -18.15 -8.25
CA LYS A 228 0.79 -16.71 -8.49
C LYS A 228 -0.42 -16.24 -7.66
N ALA A 229 -0.15 -15.38 -6.69
CA ALA A 229 -1.23 -14.74 -5.94
C ALA A 229 -2.01 -13.80 -6.87
N GLY A 230 -3.34 -13.93 -6.87
CA GLY A 230 -4.21 -12.98 -7.57
C GLY A 230 -4.50 -11.73 -6.71
N PRO A 231 -4.98 -10.63 -7.32
CA PRO A 231 -5.24 -9.37 -6.62
C PRO A 231 -6.13 -9.55 -5.38
N LYS A 232 -7.27 -10.22 -5.50
CA LYS A 232 -8.21 -10.45 -4.38
C LYS A 232 -7.58 -11.17 -3.18
N LYS A 233 -6.69 -12.15 -3.44
CA LYS A 233 -6.01 -12.86 -2.36
C LYS A 233 -4.98 -11.97 -1.67
N VAL A 234 -4.34 -11.07 -2.41
CA VAL A 234 -3.40 -10.10 -1.85
C VAL A 234 -4.15 -9.01 -1.10
N SER A 235 -5.30 -8.54 -1.60
CA SER A 235 -6.15 -7.58 -0.89
C SER A 235 -6.64 -8.13 0.45
N SER A 236 -7.16 -9.36 0.50
CA SER A 236 -7.53 -10.02 1.76
C SER A 236 -6.34 -10.12 2.72
N PHE A 237 -5.16 -10.49 2.23
CA PHE A 237 -3.93 -10.52 3.04
C PHE A 237 -3.57 -9.15 3.62
N ILE A 238 -3.69 -8.08 2.84
CA ILE A 238 -3.41 -6.71 3.29
C ILE A 238 -4.42 -6.30 4.37
N GLU A 239 -5.71 -6.56 4.16
CA GLU A 239 -6.78 -6.28 5.12
C GLU A 239 -6.52 -6.99 6.46
N ASP A 240 -6.22 -8.30 6.42
CA ASP A 240 -5.91 -9.10 7.61
C ASP A 240 -4.68 -8.55 8.37
N ILE A 241 -3.60 -8.25 7.65
CA ILE A 241 -2.38 -7.72 8.25
C ILE A 241 -2.60 -6.34 8.86
N VAL A 242 -3.26 -5.43 8.15
CA VAL A 242 -3.52 -4.07 8.64
C VAL A 242 -4.46 -4.08 9.84
N GLY A 243 -5.44 -4.96 9.85
CA GLY A 243 -6.42 -5.03 10.93
C GLY A 243 -5.94 -5.74 12.20
N ILE A 244 -4.95 -6.65 12.10
CA ILE A 244 -4.50 -7.46 13.23
C ILE A 244 -3.16 -6.96 13.79
N VAL A 245 -2.23 -6.57 12.92
CA VAL A 245 -0.84 -6.28 13.33
C VAL A 245 -0.60 -4.78 13.55
N PHE A 246 -1.29 -3.94 12.79
CA PHE A 246 -1.14 -2.49 12.78
C PHE A 246 -2.40 -1.77 13.23
#